data_a055018eafa47467c8a6739b7318d65f
#
_entry.id   a055018eafa47467c8a6739b7318d65f
#
_cell.length_a   1.000
_cell.length_b   1.000
_cell.length_c   1.000
_cell.angle_alpha   90.00
_cell.angle_beta   90.00
_cell.angle_gamma   90.00
#
_symmetry.space_group_name_H-M   'P 1'
#
loop_
_entity.id
_entity.type
_entity.pdbx_description
1 polymer ?
#
loop_
_entity_poly.entity_id
_entity_poly.type
_entity_poly.pdbx_seq_one_letter_code
_entity_poly.pdbx_strand_id
1 'polypeptide(L)'
;MLTLEDLKCPAIFKEISDYPRGIVLVTGPTGSGKTTTIYHLLRRKYADEPLQIITMEDPVEIEEPLFLQAEVNEAAGITYDLLIRQCLRHHPDILVIGEIRDQETAKMVVRSALTGHLVIATIHAKESFGVLERLRELAISSEQIKQTLLAVVSQRLIAKYCPLCSGKCTIHCAHYHVNEKSAAIYEILAGKELQNHLQNKEDGKRFVTLNDKLRKAYACGYITEKNYLENLV
;
A
#
# COMPACT_ATOMS: atom_id res chain seq x y z
N MET A 1 4.92 -7.01 -18.54
CA MET A 1 4.97 -6.74 -17.08
C MET A 1 4.79 -5.24 -16.90
N LEU A 2 3.82 -4.81 -16.08
CA LEU A 2 3.57 -3.37 -15.86
C LEU A 2 4.71 -2.77 -15.02
N THR A 3 5.22 -1.62 -15.41
CA THR A 3 6.20 -0.85 -14.64
C THR A 3 5.51 0.15 -13.71
N LEU A 4 6.25 0.77 -12.77
CA LEU A 4 5.71 1.86 -11.95
C LEU A 4 5.27 3.07 -12.79
N GLU A 5 5.92 3.28 -13.93
CA GLU A 5 5.57 4.32 -14.89
C GLU A 5 4.25 3.98 -15.59
N ASP A 6 4.05 2.71 -15.95
CA ASP A 6 2.79 2.22 -16.50
C ASP A 6 1.65 2.36 -15.50
N LEU A 7 1.92 2.13 -14.22
CA LEU A 7 0.95 2.33 -13.13
C LEU A 7 0.70 3.80 -12.80
N LYS A 8 1.46 4.73 -13.39
CA LYS A 8 1.42 6.17 -13.07
C LYS A 8 1.50 6.45 -11.57
N CYS A 9 2.35 5.68 -10.89
CA CYS A 9 2.57 5.82 -9.46
C CYS A 9 3.12 7.22 -9.13
N PRO A 10 2.60 7.88 -8.09
CA PRO A 10 3.12 9.16 -7.63
C PRO A 10 4.62 9.09 -7.32
N ALA A 11 5.34 10.18 -7.59
CA ALA A 11 6.79 10.28 -7.33
C ALA A 11 7.19 9.91 -5.90
N ILE A 12 6.30 10.15 -4.94
CA ILE A 12 6.50 9.82 -3.52
C ILE A 12 6.73 8.32 -3.26
N PHE A 13 6.26 7.43 -4.16
CA PHE A 13 6.59 6.01 -4.04
C PHE A 13 8.09 5.75 -4.25
N LYS A 14 8.77 6.60 -5.03
CA LYS A 14 10.21 6.54 -5.16
C LYS A 14 10.89 6.94 -3.85
N GLU A 15 10.40 8.02 -3.21
CA GLU A 15 10.91 8.48 -1.92
C GLU A 15 10.67 7.45 -0.81
N ILE A 16 9.49 6.82 -0.79
CA ILE A 16 9.15 5.78 0.20
C ILE A 16 10.12 4.61 0.12
N SER A 17 10.55 4.20 -1.08
CA SER A 17 11.51 3.12 -1.24
C SER A 17 12.91 3.47 -0.72
N ASP A 18 13.23 4.74 -0.61
CA ASP A 18 14.56 5.20 -0.19
C ASP A 18 14.70 5.33 1.34
N TYR A 19 13.62 5.13 2.09
CA TYR A 19 13.71 5.10 3.55
C TYR A 19 14.54 3.90 4.01
N PRO A 20 15.52 4.10 4.90
CA PRO A 20 16.39 3.01 5.37
C PRO A 20 15.70 2.11 6.39
N ARG A 21 14.71 2.62 7.13
CA ARG A 21 14.01 1.91 8.21
C ARG A 21 12.69 2.59 8.54
N GLY A 22 11.76 1.85 9.11
CA GLY A 22 10.45 2.33 9.55
C GLY A 22 9.31 1.54 8.93
N ILE A 23 8.09 2.04 8.98
CA ILE A 23 6.89 1.36 8.53
C ILE A 23 6.23 2.15 7.41
N VAL A 24 5.93 1.47 6.32
CA VAL A 24 5.05 1.96 5.25
C VAL A 24 3.79 1.09 5.24
N LEU A 25 2.65 1.71 5.42
CA LEU A 25 1.36 1.00 5.41
C LEU A 25 0.60 1.27 4.12
N VAL A 26 0.11 0.20 3.51
CA VAL A 26 -0.73 0.28 2.32
C VAL A 26 -2.13 -0.22 2.69
N THR A 27 -3.15 0.60 2.44
CA THR A 27 -4.55 0.26 2.72
C THR A 27 -5.42 0.38 1.48
N GLY A 28 -6.53 -0.28 1.50
CA GLY A 28 -7.53 -0.30 0.42
C GLY A 28 -8.30 -1.61 0.39
N PRO A 29 -9.43 -1.68 -0.32
CA PRO A 29 -10.23 -2.88 -0.42
C PRO A 29 -9.48 -4.02 -1.12
N THR A 30 -10.00 -5.23 -0.99
CA THR A 30 -9.56 -6.38 -1.80
C THR A 30 -9.67 -6.04 -3.28
N GLY A 31 -8.67 -6.44 -4.07
CA GLY A 31 -8.63 -6.14 -5.50
C GLY A 31 -8.23 -4.71 -5.86
N SER A 32 -7.85 -3.86 -4.90
CA SER A 32 -7.36 -2.50 -5.21
C SER A 32 -5.92 -2.45 -5.76
N GLY A 33 -5.25 -3.60 -5.89
CA GLY A 33 -3.91 -3.71 -6.47
C GLY A 33 -2.78 -3.41 -5.48
N LYS A 34 -2.99 -3.53 -4.17
CA LYS A 34 -1.97 -3.29 -3.14
C LYS A 34 -0.71 -4.13 -3.38
N THR A 35 -0.87 -5.46 -3.47
CA THR A 35 0.22 -6.40 -3.71
C THR A 35 1.00 -6.06 -4.99
N THR A 36 0.29 -5.80 -6.09
CA THR A 36 0.90 -5.38 -7.35
C THR A 36 1.75 -4.12 -7.20
N THR A 37 1.22 -3.09 -6.52
CA THR A 37 1.95 -1.84 -6.30
C THR A 37 3.19 -2.05 -5.43
N ILE A 38 3.07 -2.79 -4.33
CA ILE A 38 4.20 -3.12 -3.45
C ILE A 38 5.29 -3.87 -4.23
N TYR A 39 4.93 -4.91 -4.98
CA TYR A 39 5.90 -5.69 -5.74
C TYR A 39 6.60 -4.88 -6.83
N HIS A 40 5.88 -4.01 -7.55
CA HIS A 40 6.53 -3.13 -8.52
C HIS A 40 7.52 -2.16 -7.87
N LEU A 41 7.15 -1.61 -6.71
CA LEU A 41 8.05 -0.76 -5.93
C LEU A 41 9.34 -1.51 -5.55
N LEU A 42 9.19 -2.72 -5.03
CA LEU A 42 10.30 -3.54 -4.55
C LEU A 42 11.19 -4.04 -5.69
N ARG A 43 10.62 -4.48 -6.81
CA ARG A 43 11.40 -4.87 -8.00
C ARG A 43 12.27 -3.74 -8.53
N ARG A 44 11.73 -2.52 -8.52
CA ARG A 44 12.50 -1.35 -8.91
C ARG A 44 13.65 -1.10 -7.95
N LYS A 45 13.39 -1.09 -6.64
CA LYS A 45 14.43 -0.90 -5.65
C LYS A 45 15.49 -1.98 -5.73
N TYR A 46 15.12 -3.24 -5.92
CA TYR A 46 16.04 -4.36 -6.13
C TYR A 46 16.90 -4.20 -7.39
N ALA A 47 16.36 -3.62 -8.46
CA ALA A 47 17.11 -3.37 -9.68
C ALA A 47 18.18 -2.28 -9.50
N ASP A 48 17.93 -1.30 -8.64
CA ASP A 48 18.87 -0.23 -8.32
C ASP A 48 19.96 -0.73 -7.34
N GLU A 49 19.59 -1.62 -6.39
CA GLU A 49 20.47 -2.20 -5.38
C GLU A 49 19.99 -3.62 -4.99
N PRO A 50 20.85 -4.65 -5.04
CA PRO A 50 20.50 -5.99 -4.57
C PRO A 50 20.21 -5.98 -3.07
N LEU A 51 18.97 -6.25 -2.69
CA LEU A 51 18.49 -6.24 -1.31
C LEU A 51 17.91 -7.60 -0.93
N GLN A 52 18.05 -7.98 0.33
CA GLN A 52 17.38 -9.15 0.86
C GLN A 52 15.94 -8.78 1.25
N ILE A 53 15.00 -9.13 0.38
CA ILE A 53 13.57 -8.89 0.57
C ILE A 53 12.90 -10.19 1.03
N ILE A 54 12.23 -10.15 2.17
CA ILE A 54 11.47 -11.29 2.69
C ILE A 54 10.00 -10.90 2.76
N THR A 55 9.12 -11.69 2.15
CA THR A 55 7.67 -11.51 2.21
C THR A 55 7.01 -12.60 3.05
N MET A 56 5.93 -12.25 3.74
CA MET A 56 5.09 -13.15 4.51
C MET A 56 3.65 -12.92 4.08
N GLU A 57 3.00 -13.94 3.54
CA GLU A 57 1.72 -13.82 2.83
C GLU A 57 0.74 -14.93 3.22
N ASP A 58 -0.55 -14.71 3.00
CA ASP A 58 -1.63 -15.66 3.34
C ASP A 58 -2.73 -15.64 2.24
N PRO A 59 -2.59 -16.48 1.19
CA PRO A 59 -1.38 -17.15 0.69
C PRO A 59 -0.50 -16.24 -0.21
N VAL A 60 0.60 -16.80 -0.76
CA VAL A 60 1.39 -16.13 -1.80
C VAL A 60 0.57 -16.01 -3.09
N GLU A 61 0.22 -14.77 -3.48
CA GLU A 61 -0.57 -14.49 -4.69
C GLU A 61 0.29 -14.39 -5.96
N ILE A 62 1.51 -13.90 -5.82
CA ILE A 62 2.42 -13.66 -6.95
C ILE A 62 3.78 -14.25 -6.60
N GLU A 63 4.21 -15.26 -7.32
CA GLU A 63 5.56 -15.79 -7.19
C GLU A 63 6.59 -14.78 -7.73
N GLU A 64 7.59 -14.47 -6.91
CA GLU A 64 8.65 -13.52 -7.24
C GLU A 64 10.04 -14.12 -6.93
N PRO A 65 10.75 -14.57 -7.97
CA PRO A 65 12.05 -15.24 -7.79
C PRO A 65 13.13 -14.39 -7.10
N LEU A 66 12.94 -13.07 -7.06
CA LEU A 66 13.88 -12.14 -6.43
C LEU A 66 13.66 -12.01 -4.92
N PHE A 67 12.55 -12.54 -4.37
CA PHE A 67 12.20 -12.42 -2.96
C PHE A 67 12.21 -13.79 -2.28
N LEU A 68 12.51 -13.79 -1.01
CA LEU A 68 12.27 -14.96 -0.17
C LEU A 68 10.83 -14.86 0.35
N GLN A 69 9.96 -15.73 -0.13
CA GLN A 69 8.53 -15.71 0.19
C GLN A 69 8.20 -16.81 1.18
N ALA A 70 7.56 -16.44 2.29
CA ALA A 70 7.08 -17.35 3.33
C ALA A 70 5.55 -17.29 3.38
N GLU A 71 4.90 -18.45 3.43
CA GLU A 71 3.46 -18.55 3.51
C GLU A 71 3.01 -18.84 4.95
N VAL A 72 1.98 -18.11 5.38
CA VAL A 72 1.32 -18.34 6.65
C VAL A 72 0.49 -19.63 6.58
N ASN A 73 0.55 -20.42 7.63
CA ASN A 73 -0.26 -21.61 7.79
C ASN A 73 -0.71 -21.75 9.25
N GLU A 74 -1.81 -21.09 9.59
CA GLU A 74 -2.31 -21.06 10.96
C GLU A 74 -2.63 -22.47 11.50
N ALA A 75 -3.11 -23.38 10.63
CA ALA A 75 -3.40 -24.76 11.01
C ALA A 75 -2.14 -25.52 11.44
N ALA A 76 -0.97 -25.15 10.90
CA ALA A 76 0.34 -25.69 11.28
C ALA A 76 1.03 -24.85 12.37
N GLY A 77 0.38 -23.80 12.90
CA GLY A 77 0.96 -22.89 13.88
C GLY A 77 1.97 -21.90 13.29
N ILE A 78 2.03 -21.77 11.95
CA ILE A 78 2.90 -20.83 11.26
C ILE A 78 2.16 -19.49 11.10
N THR A 79 2.30 -18.63 12.09
CA THR A 79 1.64 -17.32 12.17
C THR A 79 2.55 -16.19 11.69
N TYR A 80 1.98 -15.02 11.41
CA TYR A 80 2.76 -13.83 11.02
C TYR A 80 3.82 -13.47 12.07
N ASP A 81 3.47 -13.43 13.35
CA ASP A 81 4.40 -13.07 14.43
C ASP A 81 5.55 -14.07 14.56
N LEU A 82 5.28 -15.36 14.36
CA LEU A 82 6.32 -16.39 14.33
C LEU A 82 7.26 -16.19 13.14
N LEU A 83 6.71 -16.02 11.94
CA LEU A 83 7.49 -15.78 10.72
C LEU A 83 8.36 -14.52 10.85
N ILE A 84 7.81 -13.41 11.33
CA ILE A 84 8.58 -12.18 11.55
C ILE A 84 9.78 -12.44 12.47
N ARG A 85 9.57 -13.13 13.61
CA ARG A 85 10.64 -13.45 14.56
C ARG A 85 11.75 -14.29 13.93
N GLN A 86 11.40 -15.24 13.07
CA GLN A 86 12.37 -16.08 12.38
C GLN A 86 13.12 -15.29 11.30
N CYS A 87 12.38 -14.55 10.48
CA CYS A 87 12.93 -13.80 9.37
C CYS A 87 13.90 -12.69 9.81
N LEU A 88 13.68 -12.06 10.96
CA LEU A 88 14.60 -11.08 11.54
C LEU A 88 16.02 -11.64 11.78
N ARG A 89 16.17 -12.95 11.95
CA ARG A 89 17.47 -13.61 12.11
C ARG A 89 18.25 -13.77 10.80
N HIS A 90 17.59 -13.55 9.69
CA HIS A 90 18.18 -13.62 8.35
C HIS A 90 18.66 -12.25 7.85
N HIS A 91 18.66 -11.22 8.71
CA HIS A 91 19.10 -9.87 8.37
C HIS A 91 18.46 -9.29 7.10
N PRO A 92 17.13 -9.28 6.98
CA PRO A 92 16.46 -8.73 5.81
C PRO A 92 16.64 -7.23 5.74
N ASP A 93 16.83 -6.70 4.53
CA ASP A 93 16.79 -5.25 4.30
C ASP A 93 15.35 -4.74 4.32
N ILE A 94 14.43 -5.52 3.74
CA ILE A 94 13.01 -5.18 3.69
C ILE A 94 12.16 -6.39 4.09
N LEU A 95 11.22 -6.14 5.00
CA LEU A 95 10.16 -7.09 5.35
C LEU A 95 8.85 -6.66 4.73
N VAL A 96 8.16 -7.57 4.05
CA VAL A 96 6.80 -7.35 3.56
C VAL A 96 5.84 -8.23 4.34
N ILE A 97 4.85 -7.61 4.96
CA ILE A 97 3.82 -8.30 5.73
C ILE A 97 2.52 -8.21 4.95
N GLY A 98 2.00 -9.36 4.52
CA GLY A 98 0.80 -9.44 3.70
C GLY A 98 -0.36 -8.65 4.31
N GLU A 99 -0.61 -8.83 5.61
CA GLU A 99 -1.65 -8.10 6.32
C GLU A 99 -1.42 -8.03 7.84
N ILE A 100 -1.73 -6.88 8.43
CA ILE A 100 -1.80 -6.70 9.90
C ILE A 100 -3.27 -6.83 10.33
N ARG A 101 -3.62 -8.01 10.91
CA ARG A 101 -4.98 -8.30 11.38
C ARG A 101 -5.14 -8.17 12.89
N ASP A 102 -4.10 -8.49 13.62
CA ASP A 102 -4.11 -8.65 15.08
C ASP A 102 -3.02 -7.85 15.78
N GLN A 103 -3.14 -7.77 17.11
CA GLN A 103 -2.25 -7.00 17.97
C GLN A 103 -0.83 -7.56 18.00
N GLU A 104 -0.66 -8.88 17.95
CA GLU A 104 0.67 -9.49 18.04
C GLU A 104 1.48 -9.24 16.77
N THR A 105 0.86 -9.38 15.59
CA THR A 105 1.45 -9.00 14.31
C THR A 105 1.81 -7.51 14.31
N ALA A 106 0.91 -6.63 14.76
CA ALA A 106 1.16 -5.18 14.82
C ALA A 106 2.36 -4.83 15.72
N LYS A 107 2.47 -5.45 16.90
CA LYS A 107 3.61 -5.26 17.79
C LYS A 107 4.92 -5.73 17.17
N MET A 108 4.90 -6.86 16.46
CA MET A 108 6.10 -7.37 15.79
C MET A 108 6.55 -6.47 14.64
N VAL A 109 5.61 -5.92 13.86
CA VAL A 109 5.88 -4.92 12.82
C VAL A 109 6.57 -3.68 13.41
N VAL A 110 6.01 -3.12 14.48
CA VAL A 110 6.61 -1.96 15.17
C VAL A 110 7.99 -2.29 15.71
N ARG A 111 8.15 -3.45 16.36
CA ARG A 111 9.45 -3.90 16.88
C ARG A 111 10.49 -4.03 15.77
N SER A 112 10.13 -4.59 14.63
CA SER A 112 11.03 -4.73 13.49
C SER A 112 11.52 -3.37 12.98
N ALA A 113 10.62 -2.39 12.90
CA ALA A 113 10.97 -1.03 12.52
C ALA A 113 11.90 -0.34 13.55
N LEU A 114 11.63 -0.52 14.85
CA LEU A 114 12.46 0.03 15.91
C LEU A 114 13.87 -0.61 15.93
N THR A 115 14.00 -1.85 15.50
CA THR A 115 15.30 -2.54 15.38
C THR A 115 16.04 -2.26 14.08
N GLY A 116 15.55 -1.36 13.24
CA GLY A 116 16.29 -0.83 12.10
C GLY A 116 15.86 -1.35 10.73
N HIS A 117 14.78 -2.14 10.64
CA HIS A 117 14.30 -2.69 9.38
C HIS A 117 13.28 -1.77 8.70
N LEU A 118 13.24 -1.78 7.37
CA LEU A 118 12.13 -1.24 6.60
C LEU A 118 11.03 -2.30 6.50
N VAL A 119 9.85 -1.97 7.00
CA VAL A 119 8.67 -2.84 6.95
C VAL A 119 7.61 -2.23 6.05
N ILE A 120 7.16 -2.97 5.06
CA ILE A 120 6.02 -2.62 4.23
C ILE A 120 4.89 -3.59 4.58
N ALA A 121 3.74 -3.09 4.97
CA ALA A 121 2.63 -3.96 5.35
C ALA A 121 1.31 -3.47 4.80
N THR A 122 0.34 -4.38 4.62
CA THR A 122 -1.03 -3.96 4.37
C THR A 122 -1.83 -3.95 5.68
N ILE A 123 -2.84 -3.08 5.72
CA ILE A 123 -3.78 -3.00 6.83
C ILE A 123 -5.15 -2.58 6.30
N HIS A 124 -6.21 -3.11 6.85
CA HIS A 124 -7.56 -2.72 6.44
C HIS A 124 -8.02 -1.45 7.15
N ALA A 125 -8.19 -0.38 6.38
CA ALA A 125 -8.85 0.85 6.79
C ALA A 125 -9.52 1.51 5.56
N LYS A 126 -10.45 2.42 5.79
CA LYS A 126 -11.18 3.11 4.71
C LYS A 126 -10.30 4.13 3.97
N GLU A 127 -9.49 4.87 4.72
CA GLU A 127 -8.64 5.97 4.28
C GLU A 127 -7.36 6.04 5.11
N SER A 128 -6.45 6.94 4.76
CA SER A 128 -5.14 7.01 5.43
C SER A 128 -5.23 7.37 6.91
N PHE A 129 -6.15 8.24 7.31
CA PHE A 129 -6.34 8.60 8.73
C PHE A 129 -6.91 7.44 9.53
N GLY A 130 -7.84 6.66 8.95
CA GLY A 130 -8.39 5.47 9.58
C GLY A 130 -7.34 4.40 9.91
N VAL A 131 -6.21 4.39 9.21
CA VAL A 131 -5.07 3.51 9.53
C VAL A 131 -4.49 3.84 10.90
N LEU A 132 -4.40 5.12 11.27
CA LEU A 132 -3.86 5.54 12.56
C LEU A 132 -4.77 5.10 13.72
N GLU A 133 -6.09 5.20 13.52
CA GLU A 133 -7.07 4.68 14.48
C GLU A 133 -6.95 3.16 14.59
N ARG A 134 -6.83 2.46 13.45
CA ARG A 134 -6.69 1.01 13.43
C ARG A 134 -5.43 0.53 14.18
N LEU A 135 -4.31 1.23 14.04
CA LEU A 135 -3.11 0.92 14.83
C LEU A 135 -3.32 1.09 16.34
N ARG A 136 -4.08 2.12 16.74
CA ARG A 136 -4.42 2.33 18.16
C ARG A 136 -5.34 1.22 18.69
N GLU A 137 -6.33 0.78 17.90
CA GLU A 137 -7.18 -0.37 18.23
C GLU A 137 -6.34 -1.65 18.42
N LEU A 138 -5.27 -1.81 17.64
CA LEU A 138 -4.29 -2.88 17.77
C LEU A 138 -3.26 -2.64 18.89
N ALA A 139 -3.58 -1.73 19.81
CA ALA A 139 -2.78 -1.40 21.00
C ALA A 139 -1.36 -0.89 20.70
N ILE A 140 -1.15 -0.25 19.56
CA ILE A 140 0.08 0.49 19.25
C ILE A 140 -0.05 1.92 19.78
N SER A 141 0.88 2.32 20.64
CA SER A 141 0.84 3.64 21.25
C SER A 141 1.12 4.76 20.21
N SER A 142 0.57 5.95 20.46
CA SER A 142 0.82 7.11 19.61
C SER A 142 2.32 7.44 19.49
N GLU A 143 3.09 7.17 20.54
CA GLU A 143 4.54 7.39 20.52
C GLU A 143 5.24 6.39 19.57
N GLN A 144 4.88 5.13 19.62
CA GLN A 144 5.39 4.10 18.71
C GLN A 144 5.06 4.44 17.25
N ILE A 145 3.82 4.89 17.00
CA ILE A 145 3.40 5.33 15.65
C ILE A 145 4.28 6.50 15.18
N LYS A 146 4.48 7.52 16.02
CA LYS A 146 5.33 8.67 15.69
C LYS A 146 6.78 8.31 15.36
N GLN A 147 7.32 7.33 16.08
CA GLN A 147 8.71 6.90 15.92
C GLN A 147 8.94 6.01 14.70
N THR A 148 7.93 5.25 14.27
CA THR A 148 8.12 4.20 13.27
C THR A 148 7.40 4.44 11.96
N LEU A 149 6.24 5.12 11.94
CA LEU A 149 5.43 5.29 10.75
C LEU A 149 6.01 6.36 9.83
N LEU A 150 6.32 5.98 8.60
CA LEU A 150 6.89 6.84 7.55
C LEU A 150 5.83 7.35 6.59
N ALA A 151 4.93 6.44 6.18
CA ALA A 151 3.89 6.75 5.23
C ALA A 151 2.69 5.81 5.36
N VAL A 152 1.53 6.34 5.01
CA VAL A 152 0.30 5.58 4.78
C VAL A 152 -0.17 5.86 3.36
N VAL A 153 -0.39 4.80 2.61
CA VAL A 153 -0.88 4.85 1.23
C VAL A 153 -2.23 4.20 1.16
N SER A 154 -3.27 4.97 0.91
CA SER A 154 -4.60 4.42 0.61
C SER A 154 -4.80 4.33 -0.88
N GLN A 155 -5.19 3.16 -1.38
CA GLN A 155 -5.28 2.87 -2.81
C GLN A 155 -6.67 2.39 -3.20
N ARG A 156 -7.15 2.88 -4.35
CA ARG A 156 -8.34 2.39 -5.03
C ARG A 156 -8.03 2.13 -6.50
N LEU A 157 -8.61 1.08 -7.05
CA LEU A 157 -8.56 0.78 -8.47
C LEU A 157 -9.92 1.15 -9.08
N ILE A 158 -9.93 2.15 -9.96
CA ILE A 158 -11.15 2.74 -10.52
C ILE A 158 -11.26 2.40 -12.00
N ALA A 159 -12.40 1.89 -12.42
CA ALA A 159 -12.67 1.64 -13.83
C ALA A 159 -12.79 2.97 -14.61
N LYS A 160 -11.99 3.08 -15.67
CA LYS A 160 -11.99 4.28 -16.54
C LYS A 160 -13.18 4.25 -17.49
N TYR A 161 -13.70 5.43 -17.79
CA TYR A 161 -14.63 5.62 -18.88
C TYR A 161 -13.90 5.55 -20.22
N CYS A 162 -14.39 4.73 -21.16
CA CYS A 162 -13.87 4.69 -22.51
C CYS A 162 -14.66 5.62 -23.41
N PRO A 163 -14.04 6.68 -23.95
CA PRO A 163 -14.75 7.63 -24.82
C PRO A 163 -15.13 7.03 -26.17
N LEU A 164 -14.45 5.95 -26.62
CA LEU A 164 -14.66 5.34 -27.92
C LEU A 164 -15.92 4.44 -27.96
N CYS A 165 -16.31 3.86 -26.84
CA CYS A 165 -17.47 2.97 -26.76
C CYS A 165 -18.42 3.32 -25.60
N SER A 166 -18.39 4.56 -25.11
CA SER A 166 -19.24 5.05 -24.03
C SER A 166 -19.21 4.16 -22.78
N GLY A 167 -18.03 3.65 -22.45
CA GLY A 167 -17.81 2.83 -21.25
C GLY A 167 -18.21 1.34 -21.36
N LYS A 168 -18.72 0.91 -22.51
CA LYS A 168 -19.14 -0.49 -22.73
C LYS A 168 -18.13 -1.28 -23.57
N CYS A 169 -16.84 -1.21 -23.22
CA CYS A 169 -15.80 -1.99 -23.89
C CYS A 169 -16.07 -3.49 -23.77
N THR A 170 -16.03 -4.17 -24.92
CA THR A 170 -16.07 -5.63 -25.01
C THR A 170 -14.75 -6.14 -25.60
N ILE A 171 -14.54 -7.46 -25.52
CA ILE A 171 -13.37 -8.11 -26.14
C ILE A 171 -13.27 -7.91 -27.65
N HIS A 172 -14.39 -7.55 -28.30
CA HIS A 172 -14.46 -7.29 -29.74
C HIS A 172 -14.13 -5.85 -30.13
N CYS A 173 -13.95 -4.95 -29.16
CA CYS A 173 -13.54 -3.58 -29.44
C CYS A 173 -12.07 -3.54 -29.86
N ALA A 174 -11.75 -2.93 -30.99
CA ALA A 174 -10.38 -2.82 -31.49
C ALA A 174 -9.40 -2.16 -30.50
N HIS A 175 -9.90 -1.29 -29.63
CA HIS A 175 -9.14 -0.61 -28.57
C HIS A 175 -9.13 -1.35 -27.23
N TYR A 176 -9.77 -2.53 -27.11
CA TYR A 176 -9.92 -3.27 -25.86
C TYR A 176 -8.59 -3.65 -25.20
N HIS A 177 -7.60 -4.01 -26.01
CA HIS A 177 -6.27 -4.39 -25.55
C HIS A 177 -5.29 -3.21 -25.39
N VAL A 178 -5.61 -2.07 -25.98
CA VAL A 178 -4.76 -0.86 -25.98
C VAL A 178 -5.11 0.07 -24.82
N ASN A 179 -6.38 0.09 -24.40
CA ASN A 179 -6.83 0.94 -23.32
C ASN A 179 -6.81 0.19 -21.98
N GLU A 180 -5.98 0.65 -21.04
CA GLU A 180 -6.09 0.24 -19.65
C GLU A 180 -7.50 0.54 -19.13
N LYS A 181 -8.20 -0.49 -18.68
CA LYS A 181 -9.59 -0.39 -18.20
C LYS A 181 -9.71 0.26 -16.83
N SER A 182 -8.65 0.23 -16.07
CA SER A 182 -8.61 0.73 -14.71
C SER A 182 -7.43 1.67 -14.50
N ALA A 183 -7.57 2.55 -13.54
CA ALA A 183 -6.48 3.38 -13.04
C ALA A 183 -6.44 3.31 -11.51
N ALA A 184 -5.24 3.24 -10.95
CA ALA A 184 -5.08 3.36 -9.53
C ALA A 184 -5.07 4.85 -9.13
N ILE A 185 -5.80 5.16 -8.06
CA ILE A 185 -5.72 6.45 -7.38
C ILE A 185 -5.19 6.23 -5.97
N TYR A 186 -4.42 7.19 -5.49
CA TYR A 186 -3.70 7.08 -4.23
C TYR A 186 -3.96 8.30 -3.35
N GLU A 187 -4.22 8.07 -2.08
CA GLU A 187 -4.13 9.08 -1.02
C GLU A 187 -2.89 8.73 -0.21
N ILE A 188 -1.99 9.69 -0.02
CA ILE A 188 -0.70 9.42 0.59
C ILE A 188 -0.49 10.41 1.73
N LEU A 189 -0.42 9.88 2.94
CA LEU A 189 -0.12 10.60 4.16
C LEU A 189 1.32 10.28 4.56
N ALA A 190 2.25 11.21 4.33
CA ALA A 190 3.68 11.01 4.56
C ALA A 190 4.38 12.32 4.94
N GLY A 191 5.63 12.23 5.35
CA GLY A 191 6.49 13.37 5.60
C GLY A 191 5.88 14.41 6.56
N LYS A 192 5.89 15.67 6.15
CA LYS A 192 5.41 16.80 6.99
C LYS A 192 3.91 16.69 7.30
N GLU A 193 3.09 16.24 6.36
CA GLU A 193 1.63 16.08 6.55
C GLU A 193 1.33 15.04 7.64
N LEU A 194 2.01 13.89 7.59
CA LEU A 194 1.90 12.86 8.62
C LEU A 194 2.36 13.39 9.99
N GLN A 195 3.50 14.07 10.04
CA GLN A 195 4.03 14.63 11.29
C GLN A 195 3.10 15.68 11.90
N ASN A 196 2.55 16.57 11.09
CA ASN A 196 1.58 17.56 11.55
C ASN A 196 0.34 16.91 12.13
N HIS A 197 -0.20 15.90 11.45
CA HIS A 197 -1.36 15.17 11.93
C HIS A 197 -1.07 14.46 13.26
N LEU A 198 0.06 13.76 13.38
CA LEU A 198 0.46 13.07 14.61
C LEU A 198 0.74 14.03 15.78
N GLN A 199 1.05 15.30 15.51
CA GLN A 199 1.28 16.34 16.50
C GLN A 199 0.06 17.24 16.75
N ASN A 200 -1.07 16.98 16.10
CA ASN A 200 -2.27 17.84 16.10
C ASN A 200 -1.96 19.29 15.68
N LYS A 201 -1.07 19.48 14.71
CA LYS A 201 -0.71 20.79 14.16
C LYS A 201 -1.42 21.01 12.83
N GLU A 202 -2.05 22.15 12.67
CA GLU A 202 -2.57 22.60 11.38
C GLU A 202 -1.52 23.48 10.69
N ASP A 203 -1.12 23.12 9.48
CA ASP A 203 -0.19 23.92 8.67
C ASP A 203 -0.89 24.76 7.60
N GLY A 204 -2.21 24.83 7.66
CA GLY A 204 -3.05 25.58 6.72
C GLY A 204 -3.12 25.00 5.31
N LYS A 205 -2.42 23.90 5.04
CA LYS A 205 -2.54 23.17 3.76
C LYS A 205 -3.62 22.12 3.84
N ARG A 206 -4.46 22.09 2.82
CA ARG A 206 -5.48 21.06 2.70
C ARG A 206 -4.85 19.75 2.22
N PHE A 207 -5.02 18.69 3.00
CA PHE A 207 -4.68 17.33 2.60
C PHE A 207 -5.58 16.86 1.43
N VAL A 208 -4.95 16.28 0.39
CA VAL A 208 -5.68 15.82 -0.80
C VAL A 208 -6.17 14.39 -0.58
N THR A 209 -7.45 14.24 -0.33
CA THR A 209 -8.09 12.95 -0.04
C THR A 209 -8.36 12.12 -1.30
N LEU A 210 -8.68 10.83 -1.11
CA LEU A 210 -9.21 9.97 -2.19
C LEU A 210 -10.46 10.59 -2.82
N ASN A 211 -11.37 11.15 -2.00
CA ASN A 211 -12.60 11.79 -2.50
C ASN A 211 -12.30 13.01 -3.37
N ASP A 212 -11.28 13.80 -3.06
CA ASP A 212 -10.86 14.91 -3.91
C ASP A 212 -10.37 14.44 -5.27
N LYS A 213 -9.60 13.34 -5.29
CA LYS A 213 -9.10 12.73 -6.52
C LYS A 213 -10.21 12.10 -7.35
N LEU A 214 -11.16 11.42 -6.70
CA LEU A 214 -12.36 10.88 -7.37
C LEU A 214 -13.20 12.01 -7.99
N ARG A 215 -13.43 13.09 -7.23
CA ARG A 215 -14.15 14.27 -7.72
C ARG A 215 -13.50 14.87 -8.96
N LYS A 216 -12.17 15.01 -8.93
CA LYS A 216 -11.39 15.49 -10.08
C LYS A 216 -11.50 14.55 -11.27
N ALA A 217 -11.38 13.24 -11.06
CA ALA A 217 -11.50 12.24 -12.13
C ALA A 217 -12.90 12.26 -12.77
N TYR A 218 -13.95 12.40 -11.98
CA TYR A 218 -15.32 12.55 -12.48
C TYR A 218 -15.51 13.87 -13.24
N ALA A 219 -15.08 14.99 -12.68
CA ALA A 219 -15.20 16.30 -13.32
C ALA A 219 -14.43 16.39 -14.66
N CYS A 220 -13.33 15.65 -14.80
CA CYS A 220 -12.57 15.54 -16.05
C CYS A 220 -13.11 14.47 -17.02
N GLY A 221 -14.21 13.78 -16.70
CA GLY A 221 -14.81 12.76 -17.56
C GLY A 221 -14.04 11.45 -17.66
N TYR A 222 -13.09 11.18 -16.76
CA TYR A 222 -12.31 9.94 -16.75
C TYR A 222 -13.06 8.74 -16.18
N ILE A 223 -14.10 8.98 -15.38
CA ILE A 223 -14.93 7.96 -14.75
C ILE A 223 -16.41 8.34 -14.87
N THR A 224 -17.29 7.35 -14.78
CA THR A 224 -18.74 7.58 -14.77
C THR A 224 -19.21 8.05 -13.39
N GLU A 225 -20.40 8.68 -13.34
CA GLU A 225 -21.06 9.04 -12.08
C GLU A 225 -21.27 7.82 -11.17
N LYS A 226 -21.66 6.69 -11.75
CA LYS A 226 -21.81 5.42 -11.03
C LYS A 226 -20.50 5.03 -10.33
N ASN A 227 -19.37 5.02 -11.09
CA ASN A 227 -18.05 4.69 -10.52
C ASN A 227 -17.61 5.71 -9.45
N TYR A 228 -17.96 6.98 -9.63
CA TYR A 228 -17.70 8.02 -8.63
C TYR A 228 -18.43 7.72 -7.32
N LEU A 229 -19.75 7.47 -7.38
CA LEU A 229 -20.57 7.23 -6.19
C LEU A 229 -20.22 5.92 -5.46
N GLU A 230 -19.94 4.85 -6.22
CA GLU A 230 -19.55 3.53 -5.66
C GLU A 230 -18.21 3.55 -4.94
N ASN A 231 -17.32 4.51 -5.24
CA ASN A 231 -15.97 4.57 -4.69
C ASN A 231 -15.75 5.72 -3.69
N LEU A 232 -16.78 6.48 -3.35
CA LEU A 232 -16.69 7.46 -2.26
C LEU A 232 -16.36 6.77 -0.92
N VAL A 233 -15.49 7.41 -0.14
CA VAL A 233 -14.97 6.91 1.15
C VAL A 233 -15.60 7.70 2.29
#